data_f03fbf488a1348285b7fb193858a424c
#
_entry.id   f03fbf488a1348285b7fb193858a424c
#
_cell.length_a   1.000
_cell.length_b   1.000
_cell.length_c   1.000
_cell.angle_alpha   90.00
_cell.angle_beta   90.00
_cell.angle_gamma   90.00
#
_symmetry.space_group_name_H-M   'P 1'
#
loop_
_entity.id
_entity.type
_entity.pdbx_description
1 polymer ?
#
loop_
_entity_poly.entity_id
_entity_poly.type
_entity_poly.pdbx_seq_one_letter_code
_entity_poly.pdbx_strand_id
1 'polypeptide(L)'
;LLPFYHSVFLHHALHYPYKSGGNCWSVQKTQNNIENQYHTYAIEWLQEEEYGRDVIRFLYDGQVQAVQSETLENMDNEYFWPFNKPNFILLNMAIGGSMGGQVNDQIFSQPIQMKVDWVRVYQRKEIE
;
A
#
# COMPACT_ATOMS: atom_id res chain seq x y z
N LEU A 1 7.78 21.83 -26.71
CA LEU A 1 7.92 21.03 -25.51
C LEU A 1 6.54 20.52 -25.17
N LEU A 2 6.24 19.25 -25.47
CA LEU A 2 5.01 18.60 -25.04
C LEU A 2 5.09 18.41 -23.51
N PRO A 3 4.03 18.70 -22.76
CA PRO A 3 4.02 18.41 -21.34
C PRO A 3 4.16 16.90 -21.16
N PHE A 4 5.19 16.48 -20.44
CA PHE A 4 5.29 15.11 -19.98
C PHE A 4 4.16 14.89 -18.96
N TYR A 5 3.10 14.24 -19.38
CA TYR A 5 2.09 13.75 -18.45
C TYR A 5 2.70 12.60 -17.65
N HIS A 6 3.19 12.89 -16.46
CA HIS A 6 3.52 11.86 -15.51
C HIS A 6 2.21 11.29 -14.99
N SER A 7 1.91 10.06 -15.37
CA SER A 7 0.81 9.35 -14.76
C SER A 7 1.24 8.99 -13.34
N VAL A 8 0.55 9.54 -12.35
CA VAL A 8 0.76 9.18 -10.95
C VAL A 8 -0.22 8.08 -10.61
N PHE A 9 0.29 7.01 -10.02
CA PHE A 9 -0.50 5.85 -9.65
C PHE A 9 -0.44 5.61 -8.15
N LEU A 10 -1.57 5.28 -7.57
CA LEU A 10 -1.64 4.59 -6.30
C LEU A 10 -1.47 3.10 -6.55
N HIS A 11 -0.45 2.52 -5.95
CA HIS A 11 -0.19 1.10 -6.03
C HIS A 11 -0.37 0.46 -4.65
N HIS A 12 -1.40 -0.34 -4.52
CA HIS A 12 -1.67 -1.13 -3.33
C HIS A 12 -1.23 -2.56 -3.57
N ALA A 13 -0.43 -3.11 -2.69
CA ALA A 13 0.08 -4.46 -2.83
C ALA A 13 0.15 -5.21 -1.49
N LEU A 14 -0.17 -6.49 -1.52
CA LEU A 14 0.07 -7.45 -0.46
C LEU A 14 1.12 -8.44 -0.93
N HIS A 15 2.25 -8.50 -0.22
CA HIS A 15 3.34 -9.43 -0.52
C HIS A 15 3.24 -10.64 0.39
N TYR A 16 3.30 -11.83 -0.19
CA TYR A 16 3.25 -13.09 0.53
C TYR A 16 4.20 -14.13 -0.09
N PRO A 17 4.64 -15.14 0.67
CA PRO A 17 5.71 -16.06 0.27
C PRO A 17 5.38 -16.96 -0.93
N TYR A 18 4.12 -17.18 -1.21
CA TYR A 18 3.71 -18.07 -2.29
C TYR A 18 4.13 -17.53 -3.65
N LYS A 19 5.03 -18.23 -4.26
CA LYS A 19 5.77 -17.94 -5.50
C LYS A 19 6.95 -16.98 -5.30
N SER A 20 8.12 -17.56 -5.36
CA SER A 20 9.39 -16.82 -5.44
C SER A 20 9.36 -15.80 -6.59
N GLY A 21 9.80 -14.59 -6.33
CA GLY A 21 10.01 -13.59 -7.37
C GLY A 21 8.92 -12.52 -7.49
N GLY A 22 8.34 -12.10 -6.40
CA GLY A 22 7.55 -10.86 -6.37
C GLY A 22 6.08 -11.04 -6.66
N ASN A 23 5.54 -12.22 -6.42
CA ASN A 23 4.10 -12.34 -6.46
C ASN A 23 3.48 -11.68 -5.26
N CYS A 24 2.75 -10.70 -5.58
CA CYS A 24 1.86 -10.00 -4.67
C CYS A 24 0.50 -9.89 -5.35
N TRP A 25 -0.53 -9.83 -4.53
CA TRP A 25 -1.76 -9.25 -4.99
C TRP A 25 -1.57 -7.74 -5.09
N SER A 26 -1.94 -7.15 -6.19
CA SER A 26 -1.79 -5.71 -6.36
C SER A 26 -2.90 -5.10 -7.21
N VAL A 27 -3.21 -3.86 -6.92
CA VAL A 27 -4.12 -3.01 -7.68
C VAL A 27 -3.45 -1.66 -7.91
N GLN A 28 -3.46 -1.19 -9.13
CA GLN A 28 -3.05 0.17 -9.48
C GLN A 28 -4.28 1.01 -9.81
N LYS A 29 -4.30 2.23 -9.30
CA LYS A 29 -5.31 3.23 -9.65
C LYS A 29 -4.64 4.53 -10.04
N THR A 30 -5.04 5.08 -11.17
CA THR A 30 -4.66 6.43 -11.57
C THR A 30 -5.36 7.42 -10.67
N GLN A 31 -4.61 8.34 -10.10
CA GLN A 31 -5.13 9.46 -9.33
C GLN A 31 -4.61 10.77 -9.91
N ASN A 32 -5.47 11.76 -9.94
CA ASN A 32 -5.10 13.11 -10.31
C ASN A 32 -4.74 13.90 -9.05
N ASN A 33 -3.80 14.84 -9.19
CA ASN A 33 -3.45 15.81 -8.13
C ASN A 33 -2.91 15.17 -6.83
N ILE A 34 -2.19 14.06 -6.91
CA ILE A 34 -1.51 13.47 -5.74
C ILE A 34 -0.31 14.34 -5.33
N GLU A 35 0.29 15.05 -6.27
CA GLU A 35 1.52 15.78 -6.06
C GLU A 35 1.31 17.08 -5.29
N ASN A 36 2.32 17.44 -4.49
CA ASN A 36 2.41 18.73 -3.78
C ASN A 36 1.31 19.03 -2.77
N GLN A 37 0.63 18.02 -2.25
CA GLN A 37 -0.35 18.17 -1.18
C GLN A 37 -0.30 16.94 -0.25
N TYR A 38 -0.82 17.13 0.96
CA TYR A 38 -0.95 16.03 1.91
C TYR A 38 -2.19 15.23 1.62
N HIS A 39 -2.02 13.90 1.67
CA HIS A 39 -3.10 12.94 1.53
C HIS A 39 -3.01 11.91 2.64
N THR A 40 -4.14 11.34 3.00
CA THR A 40 -4.19 10.25 3.97
C THR A 40 -4.17 8.91 3.26
N TYR A 41 -3.17 8.12 3.57
CA TYR A 41 -3.06 6.73 3.15
C TYR A 41 -3.34 5.84 4.36
N ALA A 42 -4.29 4.94 4.26
CA ALA A 42 -4.64 4.08 5.38
C ALA A 42 -4.80 2.61 4.96
N ILE A 43 -4.55 1.76 5.91
CA ILE A 43 -4.84 0.32 5.83
C ILE A 43 -5.77 0.00 6.99
N GLU A 44 -6.90 -0.59 6.69
CA GLU A 44 -7.74 -1.27 7.67
C GLU A 44 -7.46 -2.76 7.59
N TRP A 45 -6.99 -3.31 8.68
CA TRP A 45 -6.76 -4.73 8.82
C TRP A 45 -7.76 -5.28 9.84
N LEU A 46 -8.74 -5.99 9.34
CA LEU A 46 -9.90 -6.45 10.06
C LEU A 46 -9.83 -7.97 10.17
N GLN A 47 -9.66 -8.44 11.40
CA GLN A 47 -9.61 -9.86 11.68
C GLN A 47 -11.03 -10.42 11.79
N GLU A 48 -11.25 -11.59 11.18
CA GLU A 48 -12.51 -12.34 11.22
C GLU A 48 -13.78 -11.53 10.82
N GLU A 49 -13.60 -10.44 10.05
CA GLU A 49 -14.69 -9.50 9.75
C GLU A 49 -15.76 -10.12 8.83
N GLU A 50 -15.36 -10.92 7.87
CA GLU A 50 -16.28 -11.52 6.91
C GLU A 50 -16.28 -13.05 6.99
N TYR A 51 -17.31 -13.62 7.60
CA TYR A 51 -17.45 -15.09 7.71
C TYR A 51 -16.25 -15.79 8.39
N GLY A 52 -15.68 -15.15 9.42
CA GLY A 52 -14.49 -15.65 10.11
C GLY A 52 -13.19 -15.54 9.29
N ARG A 53 -13.12 -14.62 8.35
CA ARG A 53 -11.95 -14.38 7.50
C ARG A 53 -11.41 -12.98 7.67
N ASP A 54 -10.11 -12.87 7.57
CA ASP A 54 -9.43 -11.59 7.60
C ASP A 54 -9.66 -10.78 6.32
N VAL A 55 -9.77 -9.48 6.50
CA VAL A 55 -9.94 -8.52 5.38
C VAL A 55 -8.95 -7.38 5.53
N ILE A 56 -8.27 -7.05 4.45
CA ILE A 56 -7.41 -5.87 4.36
C ILE A 56 -8.02 -4.90 3.35
N ARG A 57 -8.28 -3.67 3.78
CA ARG A 57 -8.75 -2.56 2.94
C ARG A 57 -7.69 -1.50 2.82
N PHE A 58 -7.48 -1.00 1.63
CA PHE A 58 -6.62 0.13 1.34
C PHE A 58 -7.48 1.36 1.09
N LEU A 59 -7.16 2.45 1.78
CA LEU A 59 -7.91 3.69 1.68
C LEU A 59 -7.00 4.84 1.26
N TYR A 60 -7.55 5.75 0.49
CA TYR A 60 -6.95 7.01 0.12
C TYR A 60 -7.96 8.13 0.39
N ASP A 61 -7.58 9.10 1.20
CA ASP A 61 -8.45 10.18 1.67
C ASP A 61 -9.81 9.68 2.19
N GLY A 62 -9.79 8.59 2.96
CA GLY A 62 -10.97 7.96 3.55
C GLY A 62 -11.83 7.13 2.57
N GLN A 63 -11.45 7.06 1.30
CA GLN A 63 -12.16 6.27 0.30
C GLN A 63 -11.48 4.92 0.08
N VAL A 64 -12.25 3.85 0.17
CA VAL A 64 -11.74 2.49 -0.10
C VAL A 64 -11.33 2.38 -1.57
N GLN A 65 -10.07 2.07 -1.79
CA GLN A 65 -9.47 1.90 -3.11
C GLN A 65 -9.40 0.45 -3.54
N ALA A 66 -9.09 -0.43 -2.61
CA ALA A 66 -8.94 -1.85 -2.87
C ALA A 66 -9.25 -2.66 -1.61
N VAL A 67 -9.73 -3.88 -1.81
CA VAL A 67 -10.05 -4.82 -0.73
C VAL A 67 -9.48 -6.18 -1.10
N GLN A 68 -8.84 -6.83 -0.16
CA GLN A 68 -8.42 -8.22 -0.27
C GLN A 68 -8.87 -8.97 0.97
N SER A 69 -9.51 -10.10 0.76
CA SER A 69 -9.96 -10.99 1.81
C SER A 69 -9.16 -12.29 1.79
N GLU A 70 -8.97 -12.86 2.95
CA GLU A 70 -8.54 -14.25 3.08
C GLU A 70 -9.58 -15.16 2.40
N THR A 71 -9.15 -16.24 1.78
CA THR A 71 -10.03 -17.22 1.14
C THR A 71 -10.01 -18.53 1.92
N LEU A 72 -11.01 -19.37 1.72
CA LEU A 72 -11.05 -20.70 2.34
C LEU A 72 -9.86 -21.58 1.93
N GLU A 73 -9.28 -21.33 0.76
CA GLU A 73 -8.14 -22.08 0.23
C GLU A 73 -6.81 -21.63 0.86
N ASN A 74 -6.72 -20.39 1.31
CA ASN A 74 -5.50 -19.82 1.89
C ASN A 74 -5.60 -19.60 3.41
N MET A 75 -6.74 -19.92 4.01
CA MET A 75 -6.98 -19.81 5.42
C MET A 75 -5.95 -20.66 6.20
N ASP A 76 -5.41 -20.08 7.25
CA ASP A 76 -4.37 -20.70 8.10
C ASP A 76 -3.08 -21.12 7.36
N ASN A 77 -2.87 -20.63 6.16
CA ASN A 77 -1.69 -20.93 5.38
C ASN A 77 -0.79 -19.69 5.24
N GLU A 78 0.29 -19.65 6.00
CA GLU A 78 1.25 -18.54 6.01
C GLU A 78 1.91 -18.22 4.66
N TYR A 79 1.92 -19.17 3.73
CA TYR A 79 2.42 -18.92 2.37
C TYR A 79 1.50 -18.02 1.57
N PHE A 80 0.21 -18.04 1.87
CA PHE A 80 -0.81 -17.28 1.15
C PHE A 80 -1.34 -16.09 1.93
N TRP A 81 -1.40 -16.22 3.27
CA TRP A 81 -1.92 -15.19 4.17
C TRP A 81 -1.02 -15.01 5.40
N PRO A 82 0.13 -14.34 5.26
CA PRO A 82 1.05 -14.12 6.39
C PRO A 82 0.64 -12.96 7.30
N PHE A 83 -0.52 -12.36 7.06
CA PHE A 83 -0.93 -11.11 7.69
C PHE A 83 -1.55 -11.28 9.09
N ASN A 84 -1.68 -12.49 9.60
CA ASN A 84 -2.08 -12.80 10.97
C ASN A 84 -0.93 -12.66 11.99
N LYS A 85 0.21 -12.12 11.58
CA LYS A 85 1.40 -11.92 12.42
C LYS A 85 1.66 -10.45 12.68
N PRO A 86 2.38 -10.12 13.76
CA PRO A 86 2.81 -8.75 14.00
C PRO A 86 3.61 -8.18 12.83
N ASN A 87 3.24 -6.98 12.42
CA ASN A 87 3.91 -6.23 11.36
C ASN A 87 4.41 -4.89 11.91
N PHE A 88 5.32 -4.26 11.21
CA PHE A 88 5.82 -2.93 11.54
C PHE A 88 5.63 -1.98 10.37
N ILE A 89 5.58 -0.70 10.68
CA ILE A 89 5.39 0.35 9.68
C ILE A 89 6.74 0.75 9.12
N LEU A 90 6.84 0.78 7.80
CA LEU A 90 7.96 1.36 7.07
C LEU A 90 7.47 2.53 6.23
N LEU A 91 8.15 3.66 6.35
CA LEU A 91 7.99 4.81 5.48
C LEU A 91 9.24 4.93 4.63
N ASN A 92 9.09 4.82 3.33
CA ASN A 92 10.22 4.78 2.40
C ASN A 92 9.96 5.67 1.19
N MET A 93 11.03 6.28 0.69
CA MET A 93 11.06 6.93 -0.60
C MET A 93 12.16 6.31 -1.45
N ALA A 94 11.77 5.75 -2.58
CA ALA A 94 12.69 5.11 -3.52
C ALA A 94 12.71 5.87 -4.85
N ILE A 95 13.86 5.91 -5.50
CA ILE A 95 14.07 6.58 -6.79
C ILE A 95 14.60 5.55 -7.77
N GLY A 96 14.02 5.51 -8.97
CA GLY A 96 14.39 4.55 -9.99
C GLY A 96 13.88 3.13 -9.72
N GLY A 97 14.64 2.13 -10.16
CA GLY A 97 14.24 0.72 -10.05
C GLY A 97 13.18 0.31 -11.08
N SER A 98 12.63 -0.90 -10.89
CA SER A 98 11.66 -1.47 -11.84
C SER A 98 10.35 -0.68 -11.92
N MET A 99 9.93 -0.03 -10.85
CA MET A 99 8.72 0.77 -10.81
C MET A 99 8.97 2.24 -11.17
N GLY A 100 10.09 2.81 -10.71
CA GLY A 100 10.43 4.22 -10.94
C GLY A 100 11.09 4.51 -12.30
N GLY A 101 11.52 3.46 -13.01
CA GLY A 101 12.16 3.59 -14.31
C GLY A 101 13.55 4.20 -14.26
N GLN A 102 13.96 4.81 -15.36
CA GLN A 102 15.28 5.41 -15.47
C GLN A 102 15.38 6.69 -14.67
N VAL A 103 16.44 6.81 -13.87
CA VAL A 103 16.72 8.01 -13.09
C VAL A 103 17.30 9.10 -14.00
N ASN A 104 16.76 10.30 -13.87
CA ASN A 104 17.34 11.50 -14.45
C ASN A 104 18.10 12.27 -13.36
N ASP A 105 19.41 12.41 -13.52
CA ASP A 105 20.28 13.04 -12.51
C ASP A 105 19.89 14.49 -12.20
N GLN A 106 19.17 15.15 -13.07
CA GLN A 106 18.67 16.51 -12.84
C GLN A 106 17.73 16.60 -11.63
N ILE A 107 17.08 15.50 -11.24
CA ILE A 107 16.25 15.49 -10.04
C ILE A 107 17.03 15.81 -8.76
N PHE A 108 18.34 15.53 -8.75
CA PHE A 108 19.21 15.79 -7.59
C PHE A 108 19.74 17.22 -7.53
N SER A 109 19.36 18.08 -8.46
CA SER A 109 19.71 19.50 -8.43
C SER A 109 19.10 20.25 -7.23
N GLN A 110 18.05 19.70 -6.66
CA GLN A 110 17.38 20.18 -5.46
C GLN A 110 17.14 19.00 -4.47
N PRO A 111 17.05 19.27 -3.18
CA PRO A 111 16.71 18.24 -2.20
C PRO A 111 15.34 17.62 -2.51
N ILE A 112 15.31 16.29 -2.59
CA ILE A 112 14.07 15.51 -2.72
C ILE A 112 13.60 15.16 -1.32
N GLN A 113 12.33 15.42 -1.03
CA GLN A 113 11.77 15.22 0.29
C GLN A 113 10.41 14.51 0.22
N MET A 114 10.25 13.51 1.05
CA MET A 114 8.95 13.00 1.45
C MET A 114 8.61 13.60 2.82
N LYS A 115 7.46 14.23 2.93
CA LYS A 115 7.01 14.85 4.18
C LYS A 115 5.87 14.02 4.75
N VAL A 116 5.97 13.67 6.03
CA VAL A 116 4.96 12.95 6.78
C VAL A 116 4.52 13.85 7.92
N ASP A 117 3.23 14.19 7.96
CA ASP A 117 2.67 15.02 9.01
C ASP A 117 2.40 14.20 10.28
N TRP A 118 1.78 13.04 10.11
CA TRP A 118 1.51 12.14 11.22
C TRP A 118 1.42 10.68 10.79
N VAL A 119 1.64 9.79 11.75
CA VAL A 119 1.35 8.36 11.66
C VAL A 119 0.49 7.99 12.86
N ARG A 120 -0.62 7.32 12.63
CA ARG A 120 -1.55 6.90 13.68
C ARG A 120 -1.90 5.43 13.51
N VAL A 121 -1.94 4.72 14.63
CA VAL A 121 -2.38 3.33 14.69
C VAL A 121 -3.58 3.26 15.63
N TYR A 122 -4.62 2.61 15.17
CA TYR A 122 -5.84 2.40 15.94
C TYR A 122 -6.07 0.90 16.09
N GLN A 123 -6.62 0.52 17.20
CA GLN A 123 -7.07 -0.83 17.46
C GLN A 123 -8.54 -0.78 17.85
N ARG A 124 -9.34 -1.72 17.30
CA ARG A 124 -10.73 -1.88 17.74
C ARG A 124 -10.72 -2.23 19.22
N LYS A 125 -11.51 -1.52 20.00
CA LYS A 125 -11.73 -1.86 21.39
C LYS A 125 -12.68 -3.06 21.45
N GLU A 126 -12.27 -4.13 22.09
CA GLU A 126 -13.20 -5.22 22.40
C GLU A 126 -14.30 -4.66 23.31
N ILE A 127 -15.55 -4.92 22.94
CA ILE A 127 -16.70 -4.60 23.80
C ILE A 127 -16.90 -5.83 24.68
N GLU A 128 -16.55 -5.71 25.94
CA GLU A 128 -16.88 -6.69 26.97
C GLU A 128 -18.39 -6.81 27.16
#